data_539cd7e657b6f8cab5059f6b5c5386d3
#
_entry.id   539cd7e657b6f8cab5059f6b5c5386d3
#
_cell.length_a   1.000
_cell.length_b   1.000
_cell.length_c   1.000
_cell.angle_alpha   90.00
_cell.angle_beta   90.00
_cell.angle_gamma   90.00
#
_symmetry.space_group_name_H-M   'P 1'
#
loop_
_entity.id
_entity.type
_entity.pdbx_description
1 polymer ?
#
loop_
_entity_poly.entity_id
_entity_poly.type
_entity_poly.pdbx_seq_one_letter_code
_entity_poly.pdbx_strand_id
1 'polypeptide(L)'
;MVKPFEDAAFGLEKEDTYSKPFKTQFGWHIVCLIKKYPIDSFENLQPELLQKVRSDERAQLSQMAVIQKLKKKYTITENESAKSIFDLKNFRNIATDSLQTEILKINERTISQEKFINFIKNKKGKAVFEMYEDFKNEEILNYYKENLEKLEPEFASTLQEYKDGLLLFELMQQTIWEKTTKDSLALKTYFDENSNKYSSDDLTKVKGEVMNDYQNFLENTWIDELRRNVIITIYNKQLKNLIKFYNKK
;
A
#
# COMPACT_ATOMS: atom_id res chain seq x y z
N MET A 1 -10.65 -22.51 21.85
CA MET A 1 -10.65 -23.28 23.12
C MET A 1 -12.02 -23.93 23.24
N VAL A 2 -12.15 -25.10 23.88
CA VAL A 2 -13.49 -25.71 24.05
C VAL A 2 -14.20 -25.06 25.25
N LYS A 3 -15.52 -24.86 25.14
CA LYS A 3 -16.35 -24.10 26.09
C LYS A 3 -16.15 -24.52 27.57
N PRO A 4 -16.16 -25.82 27.95
CA PRO A 4 -15.95 -26.21 29.36
C PRO A 4 -14.57 -25.81 29.91
N PHE A 5 -13.53 -25.79 29.07
CA PHE A 5 -12.19 -25.36 29.49
C PHE A 5 -12.13 -23.85 29.67
N GLU A 6 -12.78 -23.11 28.77
CA GLU A 6 -12.87 -21.65 28.85
C GLU A 6 -13.62 -21.20 30.13
N ASP A 7 -14.78 -21.79 30.38
CA ASP A 7 -15.58 -21.50 31.57
C ASP A 7 -14.83 -21.79 32.86
N ALA A 8 -14.10 -22.90 32.94
CA ALA A 8 -13.29 -23.26 34.09
C ALA A 8 -12.09 -22.31 34.30
N ALA A 9 -11.40 -21.91 33.20
CA ALA A 9 -10.24 -21.04 33.26
C ALA A 9 -10.62 -19.61 33.65
N PHE A 10 -11.64 -19.04 33.02
CA PHE A 10 -12.09 -17.67 33.30
C PHE A 10 -12.95 -17.53 34.56
N GLY A 11 -13.48 -18.64 35.09
CA GLY A 11 -14.15 -18.68 36.38
C GLY A 11 -13.24 -18.56 37.60
N LEU A 12 -11.91 -18.67 37.42
CA LEU A 12 -10.96 -18.49 38.49
C LEU A 12 -10.70 -17.00 38.74
N GLU A 13 -10.88 -16.55 39.99
CA GLU A 13 -10.74 -15.13 40.34
C GLU A 13 -9.36 -14.78 40.95
N LYS A 14 -8.75 -15.72 41.69
CA LYS A 14 -7.48 -15.50 42.41
C LYS A 14 -6.36 -16.29 41.76
N GLU A 15 -5.20 -15.65 41.66
CA GLU A 15 -3.94 -16.32 41.28
C GLU A 15 -3.61 -17.46 42.22
N ASP A 16 -2.90 -18.46 41.73
CA ASP A 16 -2.51 -19.70 42.44
C ASP A 16 -3.69 -20.55 42.96
N THR A 17 -4.88 -20.39 42.36
CA THR A 17 -6.04 -21.25 42.63
C THR A 17 -6.30 -22.25 41.51
N TYR A 18 -6.88 -23.39 41.87
CA TYR A 18 -7.20 -24.49 40.98
C TYR A 18 -8.69 -24.61 40.75
N SER A 19 -9.07 -24.96 39.53
CA SER A 19 -10.46 -25.33 39.22
C SER A 19 -10.84 -26.67 39.84
N LYS A 20 -12.14 -26.92 39.98
CA LYS A 20 -12.61 -28.29 40.16
C LYS A 20 -12.29 -29.12 38.90
N PRO A 21 -12.08 -30.47 39.05
CA PRO A 21 -11.93 -31.32 37.89
C PRO A 21 -13.15 -31.24 36.96
N PHE A 22 -12.90 -31.04 35.66
CA PHE A 22 -13.94 -31.01 34.64
C PHE A 22 -13.57 -31.83 33.42
N LYS A 23 -14.54 -32.28 32.63
CA LYS A 23 -14.37 -33.18 31.51
C LYS A 23 -14.59 -32.41 30.18
N THR A 24 -13.71 -32.65 29.21
CA THR A 24 -13.88 -32.26 27.81
C THR A 24 -13.83 -33.48 26.91
N GLN A 25 -13.98 -33.31 25.62
CA GLN A 25 -13.76 -34.38 24.64
C GLN A 25 -12.30 -34.92 24.63
N PHE A 26 -11.37 -34.17 25.21
CA PHE A 26 -9.95 -34.53 25.29
C PHE A 26 -9.56 -35.21 26.62
N GLY A 27 -10.50 -35.36 27.57
CA GLY A 27 -10.27 -36.00 28.85
C GLY A 27 -10.64 -35.12 30.05
N TRP A 28 -10.10 -35.47 31.23
CA TRP A 28 -10.25 -34.74 32.48
C TRP A 28 -9.16 -33.68 32.63
N HIS A 29 -9.56 -32.50 33.10
CA HIS A 29 -8.68 -31.33 33.27
C HIS A 29 -8.83 -30.70 34.64
N ILE A 30 -7.75 -30.12 35.12
CA ILE A 30 -7.69 -29.16 36.24
C ILE A 30 -6.86 -27.99 35.73
N VAL A 31 -7.36 -26.77 35.91
CA VAL A 31 -6.69 -25.53 35.49
C VAL A 31 -6.24 -24.77 36.73
N CYS A 32 -5.02 -24.24 36.70
CA CYS A 32 -4.50 -23.32 37.68
C CYS A 32 -4.37 -21.92 37.08
N LEU A 33 -4.85 -20.89 37.78
CA LEU A 33 -4.65 -19.51 37.38
C LEU A 33 -3.28 -19.02 37.90
N ILE A 34 -2.32 -18.91 37.02
CA ILE A 34 -0.96 -18.43 37.36
C ILE A 34 -0.96 -16.90 37.45
N LYS A 35 -1.56 -16.21 36.46
CA LYS A 35 -1.57 -14.75 36.42
C LYS A 35 -2.71 -14.22 35.55
N LYS A 36 -3.30 -13.10 35.97
CA LYS A 36 -4.22 -12.31 35.14
C LYS A 36 -3.46 -11.14 34.51
N TYR A 37 -3.58 -11.00 33.20
CA TYR A 37 -3.08 -9.86 32.48
C TYR A 37 -4.25 -8.95 32.09
N PRO A 38 -4.13 -7.63 32.27
CA PRO A 38 -5.13 -6.70 31.71
C PRO A 38 -5.15 -6.82 30.19
N ILE A 39 -6.26 -6.41 29.61
CA ILE A 39 -6.32 -6.24 28.15
C ILE A 39 -5.34 -5.11 27.79
N ASP A 40 -4.48 -5.39 26.84
CA ASP A 40 -3.51 -4.41 26.34
C ASP A 40 -4.19 -3.19 25.73
N SER A 41 -3.46 -2.08 25.60
CA SER A 41 -3.98 -0.88 24.98
C SER A 41 -4.29 -1.15 23.49
N PHE A 42 -5.20 -0.36 22.92
CA PHE A 42 -5.58 -0.49 21.50
C PHE A 42 -4.34 -0.36 20.60
N GLU A 43 -3.43 0.53 20.91
CA GLU A 43 -2.21 0.77 20.14
C GLU A 43 -1.34 -0.48 20.05
N ASN A 44 -1.22 -1.23 21.16
CA ASN A 44 -0.47 -2.49 21.21
C ASN A 44 -1.19 -3.63 20.49
N LEU A 45 -2.53 -3.68 20.60
CA LEU A 45 -3.35 -4.71 19.98
C LEU A 45 -3.67 -4.44 18.51
N GLN A 46 -3.51 -3.21 18.03
CA GLN A 46 -3.89 -2.79 16.68
C GLN A 46 -3.32 -3.68 15.56
N PRO A 47 -2.04 -4.08 15.55
CA PRO A 47 -1.50 -4.95 14.51
C PRO A 47 -2.18 -6.32 14.46
N GLU A 48 -2.41 -6.92 15.63
CA GLU A 48 -3.09 -8.22 15.76
C GLU A 48 -4.56 -8.14 15.34
N LEU A 49 -5.27 -7.11 15.82
CA LEU A 49 -6.67 -6.87 15.46
C LEU A 49 -6.82 -6.61 13.96
N LEU A 50 -5.92 -5.85 13.36
CA LEU A 50 -5.91 -5.58 11.92
C LEU A 50 -5.73 -6.88 11.12
N GLN A 51 -4.84 -7.76 11.56
CA GLN A 51 -4.66 -9.06 10.93
C GLN A 51 -5.92 -9.94 11.06
N LYS A 52 -6.55 -9.97 12.24
CA LYS A 52 -7.80 -10.70 12.46
C LYS A 52 -8.93 -10.18 11.56
N VAL A 53 -9.09 -8.86 11.47
CA VAL A 53 -10.09 -8.25 10.58
C VAL A 53 -9.83 -8.58 9.11
N ARG A 54 -8.57 -8.56 8.67
CA ARG A 54 -8.21 -8.90 7.28
C ARG A 54 -8.45 -10.37 6.94
N SER A 55 -8.35 -11.27 7.92
CA SER A 55 -8.61 -12.71 7.74
C SER A 55 -10.08 -13.11 7.98
N ASP A 56 -10.92 -12.18 8.43
CA ASP A 56 -12.34 -12.42 8.67
C ASP A 56 -13.11 -12.64 7.35
N GLU A 57 -14.12 -13.50 7.38
CA GLU A 57 -14.98 -13.80 6.23
C GLU A 57 -15.61 -12.54 5.62
N ARG A 58 -15.91 -11.52 6.44
CA ARG A 58 -16.48 -10.24 5.97
C ARG A 58 -15.55 -9.45 5.10
N ALA A 59 -14.22 -9.50 5.36
CA ALA A 59 -13.23 -8.91 4.48
C ALA A 59 -13.18 -9.63 3.12
N GLN A 60 -13.34 -10.96 3.13
CA GLN A 60 -13.43 -11.76 1.91
C GLN A 60 -14.70 -11.47 1.12
N LEU A 61 -15.85 -11.25 1.78
CA LEU A 61 -17.11 -10.88 1.13
C LEU A 61 -16.98 -9.57 0.35
N SER A 62 -16.31 -8.57 0.90
CA SER A 62 -16.05 -7.30 0.22
C SER A 62 -15.22 -7.50 -1.05
N GLN A 63 -14.16 -8.29 -0.97
CA GLN A 63 -13.32 -8.63 -2.12
C GLN A 63 -14.10 -9.41 -3.18
N MET A 64 -14.91 -10.38 -2.78
CA MET A 64 -15.76 -11.14 -3.69
C MET A 64 -16.79 -10.27 -4.39
N ALA A 65 -17.38 -9.29 -3.70
CA ALA A 65 -18.32 -8.34 -4.32
C ALA A 65 -17.65 -7.51 -5.43
N VAL A 66 -16.39 -7.08 -5.21
CA VAL A 66 -15.59 -6.41 -6.24
C VAL A 66 -15.35 -7.35 -7.42
N ILE A 67 -14.89 -8.58 -7.18
CA ILE A 67 -14.65 -9.57 -8.23
C ILE A 67 -15.90 -9.81 -9.07
N GLN A 68 -17.08 -9.94 -8.43
CA GLN A 68 -18.34 -10.12 -9.16
C GLN A 68 -18.69 -8.94 -10.06
N LYS A 69 -18.41 -7.70 -9.63
CA LYS A 69 -18.56 -6.51 -10.48
C LYS A 69 -17.59 -6.54 -11.66
N LEU A 70 -16.34 -6.92 -11.42
CA LEU A 70 -15.31 -7.01 -12.46
C LEU A 70 -15.62 -8.11 -13.47
N LYS A 71 -16.12 -9.27 -13.03
CA LYS A 71 -16.60 -10.36 -13.90
C LYS A 71 -17.70 -9.91 -14.87
N LYS A 72 -18.55 -8.98 -14.44
CA LYS A 72 -19.59 -8.40 -15.30
C LYS A 72 -19.06 -7.31 -16.25
N LYS A 73 -17.96 -6.64 -15.84
CA LYS A 73 -17.36 -5.53 -16.61
C LYS A 73 -16.42 -6.01 -17.71
N TYR A 74 -15.72 -7.14 -17.48
CA TYR A 74 -14.69 -7.62 -18.38
C TYR A 74 -15.17 -8.78 -19.24
N THR A 75 -14.66 -8.87 -20.46
CA THR A 75 -14.81 -10.05 -21.32
C THR A 75 -13.81 -11.11 -20.84
N ILE A 76 -14.33 -12.19 -20.28
CA ILE A 76 -13.53 -13.30 -19.75
C ILE A 76 -13.81 -14.51 -20.60
N THR A 77 -12.77 -15.06 -21.24
CA THR A 77 -12.85 -16.27 -22.07
C THR A 77 -11.95 -17.33 -21.50
N GLU A 78 -12.46 -18.55 -21.35
CA GLU A 78 -11.74 -19.71 -20.84
C GLU A 78 -11.53 -20.70 -21.98
N ASN A 79 -10.35 -21.28 -22.07
CA ASN A 79 -10.03 -22.31 -23.03
C ASN A 79 -10.25 -23.69 -22.40
N GLU A 80 -11.41 -24.31 -22.69
CA GLU A 80 -11.78 -25.59 -22.13
C GLU A 80 -10.80 -26.72 -22.54
N SER A 81 -10.27 -26.69 -23.77
CA SER A 81 -9.28 -27.68 -24.19
C SER A 81 -7.96 -27.58 -23.42
N ALA A 82 -7.58 -26.39 -23.01
CA ALA A 82 -6.39 -26.17 -22.17
C ALA A 82 -6.57 -26.66 -20.74
N LYS A 83 -7.81 -26.79 -20.25
CA LYS A 83 -8.10 -27.34 -18.93
C LYS A 83 -7.89 -28.85 -18.82
N SER A 84 -7.82 -29.59 -19.95
CA SER A 84 -7.52 -31.03 -19.95
C SER A 84 -6.22 -31.37 -19.24
N ILE A 85 -5.31 -30.42 -19.04
CA ILE A 85 -4.10 -30.58 -18.24
C ILE A 85 -4.41 -30.97 -16.78
N PHE A 86 -5.60 -30.61 -16.24
CA PHE A 86 -6.00 -30.90 -14.86
C PHE A 86 -6.25 -32.40 -14.63
N ASP A 87 -6.52 -33.17 -15.70
CA ASP A 87 -6.75 -34.60 -15.65
C ASP A 87 -5.44 -35.40 -15.55
N LEU A 88 -4.30 -34.76 -15.78
CA LEU A 88 -3.00 -35.41 -15.74
C LEU A 88 -2.54 -35.58 -14.28
N LYS A 89 -2.21 -36.84 -13.90
CA LYS A 89 -1.78 -37.16 -12.52
C LYS A 89 -0.58 -36.33 -12.03
N ASN A 90 0.31 -35.92 -12.94
CA ASN A 90 1.55 -35.21 -12.64
C ASN A 90 1.59 -33.81 -13.24
N PHE A 91 0.44 -33.14 -13.43
CA PHE A 91 0.35 -31.84 -14.09
C PHE A 91 1.23 -30.77 -13.43
N ARG A 92 1.52 -30.86 -12.12
CA ARG A 92 2.40 -29.94 -11.40
C ARG A 92 3.88 -30.04 -11.77
N ASN A 93 4.30 -31.13 -12.40
CA ASN A 93 5.70 -31.41 -12.74
C ASN A 93 5.93 -31.35 -14.26
N ILE A 94 5.00 -30.82 -15.02
CA ILE A 94 5.14 -30.66 -16.48
C ILE A 94 6.19 -29.58 -16.75
N ALA A 95 7.02 -29.80 -17.77
CA ALA A 95 8.03 -28.85 -18.19
C ALA A 95 7.38 -27.55 -18.64
N THR A 96 7.93 -26.41 -18.23
CA THR A 96 7.40 -25.05 -18.45
C THR A 96 7.19 -24.75 -19.93
N ASP A 97 8.08 -25.22 -20.80
CA ASP A 97 8.02 -25.05 -22.25
C ASP A 97 6.76 -25.64 -22.89
N SER A 98 6.17 -26.66 -22.25
CA SER A 98 4.93 -27.33 -22.71
C SER A 98 3.65 -26.62 -22.20
N LEU A 99 3.76 -25.60 -21.38
CA LEU A 99 2.65 -24.95 -20.67
C LEU A 99 2.30 -23.56 -21.24
N GLN A 100 2.66 -23.29 -22.49
CA GLN A 100 2.45 -21.99 -23.14
C GLN A 100 1.03 -21.78 -23.67
N THR A 101 0.19 -22.82 -23.65
CA THR A 101 -1.19 -22.71 -24.11
C THR A 101 -1.97 -21.75 -23.23
N GLU A 102 -2.72 -20.84 -23.87
CA GLU A 102 -3.64 -19.93 -23.18
C GLU A 102 -4.75 -20.73 -22.49
N ILE A 103 -4.95 -20.49 -21.19
CA ILE A 103 -6.01 -21.12 -20.38
C ILE A 103 -7.14 -20.13 -20.04
N LEU A 104 -6.80 -18.84 -19.93
CA LEU A 104 -7.69 -17.77 -19.54
C LEU A 104 -7.33 -16.50 -20.29
N LYS A 105 -8.34 -15.77 -20.77
CA LYS A 105 -8.19 -14.44 -21.35
C LYS A 105 -9.11 -13.45 -20.64
N ILE A 106 -8.57 -12.29 -20.28
CA ILE A 106 -9.31 -11.18 -19.64
C ILE A 106 -9.13 -9.96 -20.53
N ASN A 107 -10.16 -9.56 -21.27
CA ASN A 107 -10.08 -8.57 -22.34
C ASN A 107 -8.94 -8.93 -23.33
N GLU A 108 -7.90 -8.09 -23.39
CA GLU A 108 -6.74 -8.33 -24.28
C GLU A 108 -5.60 -9.12 -23.62
N ARG A 109 -5.69 -9.40 -22.30
CA ARG A 109 -4.64 -10.10 -21.58
C ARG A 109 -4.83 -11.60 -21.65
N THR A 110 -3.86 -12.29 -22.20
CA THR A 110 -3.79 -13.76 -22.23
C THR A 110 -3.00 -14.30 -21.04
N ILE A 111 -3.44 -15.42 -20.50
CA ILE A 111 -2.86 -16.07 -19.32
C ILE A 111 -2.62 -17.53 -19.65
N SER A 112 -1.36 -17.99 -19.54
CA SER A 112 -0.95 -19.34 -19.91
C SER A 112 -1.20 -20.38 -18.80
N GLN A 113 -1.20 -21.64 -19.18
CA GLN A 113 -1.18 -22.77 -18.24
C GLN A 113 -0.01 -22.69 -17.26
N GLU A 114 1.16 -22.24 -17.72
CA GLU A 114 2.34 -22.06 -16.86
C GLU A 114 2.04 -21.20 -15.65
N LYS A 115 1.37 -20.05 -15.85
CA LYS A 115 1.03 -19.14 -14.77
C LYS A 115 0.12 -19.79 -13.73
N PHE A 116 -0.85 -20.59 -14.18
CA PHE A 116 -1.71 -21.36 -13.29
C PHE A 116 -0.93 -22.45 -12.53
N ILE A 117 -0.07 -23.22 -13.20
CA ILE A 117 0.74 -24.24 -12.54
C ILE A 117 1.66 -23.62 -11.48
N ASN A 118 2.30 -22.48 -11.77
CA ASN A 118 3.11 -21.76 -10.80
C ASN A 118 2.29 -21.28 -9.60
N PHE A 119 1.05 -20.82 -9.81
CA PHE A 119 0.14 -20.41 -8.74
C PHE A 119 -0.19 -21.56 -7.78
N ILE A 120 -0.38 -22.79 -8.28
CA ILE A 120 -0.77 -23.93 -7.45
C ILE A 120 0.39 -24.78 -6.96
N LYS A 121 1.63 -24.47 -7.37
CA LYS A 121 2.82 -25.30 -7.11
C LYS A 121 2.99 -25.66 -5.62
N ASN A 122 2.73 -24.72 -4.74
CA ASN A 122 2.87 -24.88 -3.30
C ASN A 122 1.52 -24.98 -2.55
N LYS A 123 0.39 -24.98 -3.27
CA LYS A 123 -0.95 -25.07 -2.66
C LYS A 123 -1.39 -26.52 -2.55
N LYS A 124 -1.91 -26.90 -1.37
CA LYS A 124 -2.41 -28.26 -1.07
C LYS A 124 -3.80 -28.18 -0.45
N GLY A 125 -4.54 -29.26 -0.46
CA GLY A 125 -5.78 -29.41 0.32
C GLY A 125 -7.06 -28.97 -0.38
N LYS A 126 -7.00 -28.42 -1.61
CA LYS A 126 -8.18 -28.07 -2.42
C LYS A 126 -8.22 -28.88 -3.71
N ALA A 127 -9.41 -29.07 -4.28
CA ALA A 127 -9.57 -29.62 -5.62
C ALA A 127 -8.97 -28.66 -6.66
N VAL A 128 -8.44 -29.20 -7.77
CA VAL A 128 -7.77 -28.40 -8.81
C VAL A 128 -8.71 -27.36 -9.41
N PHE A 129 -9.98 -27.72 -9.59
CA PHE A 129 -11.01 -26.81 -10.08
C PHE A 129 -11.24 -25.61 -9.14
N GLU A 130 -11.27 -25.83 -7.82
CA GLU A 130 -11.39 -24.76 -6.83
C GLU A 130 -10.16 -23.84 -6.87
N MET A 131 -8.96 -24.42 -7.01
CA MET A 131 -7.72 -23.65 -7.16
C MET A 131 -7.72 -22.82 -8.45
N TYR A 132 -8.34 -23.32 -9.52
CA TYR A 132 -8.48 -22.59 -10.76
C TYR A 132 -9.46 -21.40 -10.62
N GLU A 133 -10.57 -21.57 -9.90
CA GLU A 133 -11.48 -20.47 -9.61
C GLU A 133 -10.81 -19.38 -8.73
N ASP A 134 -10.03 -19.79 -7.72
CA ASP A 134 -9.23 -18.86 -6.91
C ASP A 134 -8.23 -18.11 -7.78
N PHE A 135 -7.52 -18.81 -8.67
CA PHE A 135 -6.58 -18.23 -9.63
C PHE A 135 -7.25 -17.23 -10.57
N LYS A 136 -8.38 -17.60 -11.17
CA LYS A 136 -9.16 -16.71 -12.04
C LYS A 136 -9.58 -15.44 -11.32
N ASN A 137 -10.04 -15.55 -10.09
CA ASN A 137 -10.42 -14.41 -9.27
C ASN A 137 -9.23 -13.49 -8.97
N GLU A 138 -8.06 -14.08 -8.67
CA GLU A 138 -6.82 -13.32 -8.45
C GLU A 138 -6.35 -12.61 -9.72
N GLU A 139 -6.39 -13.27 -10.88
CA GLU A 139 -6.02 -12.66 -12.17
C GLU A 139 -6.95 -11.51 -12.58
N ILE A 140 -8.25 -11.62 -12.30
CA ILE A 140 -9.21 -10.52 -12.53
C ILE A 140 -8.87 -9.30 -11.66
N LEU A 141 -8.54 -9.51 -10.39
CA LEU A 141 -8.13 -8.44 -9.49
C LEU A 141 -6.78 -7.82 -9.90
N ASN A 142 -5.83 -8.64 -10.32
CA ASN A 142 -4.52 -8.17 -10.78
C ASN A 142 -4.67 -7.34 -12.06
N TYR A 143 -5.50 -7.80 -13.01
CA TYR A 143 -5.82 -7.04 -14.20
C TYR A 143 -6.43 -5.66 -13.85
N TYR A 144 -7.36 -5.60 -12.91
CA TYR A 144 -7.94 -4.35 -12.44
C TYR A 144 -6.89 -3.43 -11.80
N LYS A 145 -6.08 -3.95 -10.89
CA LYS A 145 -5.02 -3.18 -10.21
C LYS A 145 -3.99 -2.58 -11.18
N GLU A 146 -3.54 -3.38 -12.14
CA GLU A 146 -2.57 -2.94 -13.16
C GLU A 146 -3.13 -1.89 -14.13
N ASN A 147 -4.45 -1.83 -14.27
CA ASN A 147 -5.13 -0.88 -15.14
C ASN A 147 -5.87 0.23 -14.40
N LEU A 148 -5.67 0.38 -13.07
CA LEU A 148 -6.34 1.41 -12.26
C LEU A 148 -6.17 2.82 -12.83
N GLU A 149 -4.97 3.16 -13.26
CA GLU A 149 -4.64 4.48 -13.82
C GLU A 149 -5.46 4.79 -15.09
N LYS A 150 -5.88 3.75 -15.85
CA LYS A 150 -6.71 3.91 -17.06
C LYS A 150 -8.20 3.84 -16.76
N LEU A 151 -8.59 3.11 -15.72
CA LEU A 151 -9.97 2.75 -15.44
C LEU A 151 -10.65 3.67 -14.43
N GLU A 152 -9.87 4.30 -13.54
CA GLU A 152 -10.36 5.09 -12.41
C GLU A 152 -9.72 6.49 -12.44
N PRO A 153 -10.43 7.49 -12.99
CA PRO A 153 -9.87 8.84 -13.17
C PRO A 153 -9.41 9.52 -11.86
N GLU A 154 -10.11 9.28 -10.75
CA GLU A 154 -9.71 9.82 -9.44
C GLU A 154 -8.38 9.24 -8.98
N PHE A 155 -8.18 7.93 -9.18
CA PHE A 155 -6.91 7.27 -8.89
C PHE A 155 -5.78 7.81 -9.79
N ALA A 156 -6.06 7.98 -11.10
CA ALA A 156 -5.11 8.54 -12.06
C ALA A 156 -4.66 9.95 -11.65
N SER A 157 -5.60 10.80 -11.25
CA SER A 157 -5.31 12.17 -10.77
C SER A 157 -4.42 12.15 -9.53
N THR A 158 -4.79 11.37 -8.52
CA THR A 158 -4.01 11.25 -7.28
C THR A 158 -2.61 10.68 -7.55
N LEU A 159 -2.51 9.66 -8.40
CA LEU A 159 -1.22 9.09 -8.79
C LEU A 159 -0.34 10.10 -9.52
N GLN A 160 -0.95 10.93 -10.41
CA GLN A 160 -0.21 11.96 -11.12
C GLN A 160 0.29 13.04 -10.16
N GLU A 161 -0.54 13.52 -9.24
CA GLU A 161 -0.12 14.46 -8.19
C GLU A 161 1.06 13.93 -7.37
N TYR A 162 1.03 12.64 -7.04
CA TYR A 162 2.13 11.99 -6.32
C TYR A 162 3.41 11.91 -7.16
N LYS A 163 3.30 11.54 -8.45
CA LYS A 163 4.43 11.53 -9.39
C LYS A 163 5.03 12.93 -9.54
N ASP A 164 4.18 13.94 -9.73
CA ASP A 164 4.60 15.33 -9.88
C ASP A 164 5.29 15.85 -8.60
N GLY A 165 4.75 15.49 -7.42
CA GLY A 165 5.36 15.81 -6.13
C GLY A 165 6.76 15.19 -5.95
N LEU A 166 6.95 13.93 -6.34
CA LEU A 166 8.25 13.27 -6.30
C LEU A 166 9.25 13.90 -7.27
N LEU A 167 8.81 14.24 -8.48
CA LEU A 167 9.66 14.92 -9.47
C LEU A 167 10.07 16.32 -8.99
N LEU A 168 9.11 17.07 -8.42
CA LEU A 168 9.41 18.38 -7.84
C LEU A 168 10.38 18.27 -6.67
N PHE A 169 10.19 17.30 -5.77
CA PHE A 169 11.11 17.06 -4.66
C PHE A 169 12.53 16.82 -5.15
N GLU A 170 12.71 15.92 -6.12
CA GLU A 170 14.02 15.60 -6.69
C GLU A 170 14.65 16.83 -7.36
N LEU A 171 13.84 17.59 -8.11
CA LEU A 171 14.30 18.81 -8.76
C LEU A 171 14.77 19.86 -7.74
N MET A 172 13.99 20.08 -6.67
CA MET A 172 14.33 20.99 -5.58
C MET A 172 15.61 20.54 -4.86
N GLN A 173 15.74 19.23 -4.64
CA GLN A 173 16.93 18.66 -4.01
C GLN A 173 18.18 18.97 -4.82
N GLN A 174 18.16 18.68 -6.11
CA GLN A 174 19.33 18.89 -7.00
C GLN A 174 19.62 20.37 -7.24
N THR A 175 18.60 21.19 -7.39
CA THR A 175 18.73 22.59 -7.82
C THR A 175 19.04 23.53 -6.65
N ILE A 176 18.49 23.24 -5.46
CA ILE A 176 18.53 24.15 -4.32
C ILE A 176 19.22 23.54 -3.11
N TRP A 177 18.69 22.44 -2.57
CA TRP A 177 19.13 21.95 -1.26
C TRP A 177 20.53 21.34 -1.27
N GLU A 178 20.90 20.63 -2.32
CA GLU A 178 22.28 20.11 -2.45
C GLU A 178 23.30 21.24 -2.65
N LYS A 179 22.95 22.30 -3.36
CA LYS A 179 23.84 23.46 -3.53
C LYS A 179 24.16 24.11 -2.20
N THR A 180 23.16 24.28 -1.33
CA THR A 180 23.39 24.92 -0.02
C THR A 180 24.18 24.06 0.96
N THR A 181 24.16 22.75 0.80
CA THR A 181 24.87 21.81 1.69
C THR A 181 26.25 21.41 1.16
N LYS A 182 26.41 21.29 -0.17
CA LYS A 182 27.64 20.82 -0.81
C LYS A 182 28.55 21.96 -1.27
N ASP A 183 28.00 23.12 -1.60
CA ASP A 183 28.76 24.28 -2.06
C ASP A 183 29.01 25.28 -0.91
N SER A 184 29.98 24.95 -0.07
CA SER A 184 30.38 25.81 1.05
C SER A 184 30.99 27.14 0.61
N LEU A 185 31.55 27.23 -0.60
CA LEU A 185 32.12 28.48 -1.13
C LEU A 185 30.98 29.44 -1.50
N ALA A 186 29.97 28.98 -2.22
CA ALA A 186 28.81 29.81 -2.57
C ALA A 186 28.03 30.25 -1.34
N LEU A 187 27.86 29.38 -0.35
CA LEU A 187 27.24 29.73 0.93
C LEU A 187 28.03 30.84 1.66
N LYS A 188 29.36 30.73 1.67
CA LYS A 188 30.22 31.75 2.27
C LYS A 188 30.12 33.08 1.53
N THR A 189 30.16 33.07 0.20
CA THR A 189 29.99 34.27 -0.61
C THR A 189 28.68 34.97 -0.33
N TYR A 190 27.56 34.19 -0.27
CA TYR A 190 26.25 34.73 0.09
C TYR A 190 26.23 35.36 1.48
N PHE A 191 26.90 34.72 2.46
CA PHE A 191 27.02 35.26 3.81
C PHE A 191 27.82 36.58 3.81
N ASP A 192 28.98 36.62 3.16
CA ASP A 192 29.84 37.82 3.12
C ASP A 192 29.10 39.02 2.47
N GLU A 193 28.32 38.78 1.42
CA GLU A 193 27.49 39.81 0.75
C GLU A 193 26.29 40.28 1.58
N ASN A 194 25.84 39.48 2.55
CA ASN A 194 24.64 39.76 3.36
C ASN A 194 24.93 39.81 4.87
N SER A 195 26.18 39.95 5.28
CA SER A 195 26.62 39.85 6.68
C SER A 195 25.87 40.79 7.62
N ASN A 196 25.46 41.97 7.13
CA ASN A 196 24.67 42.98 7.88
C ASN A 196 23.28 42.49 8.33
N LYS A 197 22.78 41.37 7.81
CA LYS A 197 21.48 40.79 8.20
C LYS A 197 21.60 39.85 9.41
N TYR A 198 22.80 39.40 9.75
CA TYR A 198 23.03 38.39 10.74
C TYR A 198 23.57 38.95 12.06
N SER A 199 23.31 38.23 13.15
CA SER A 199 23.72 38.63 14.50
C SER A 199 25.20 38.42 14.80
N SER A 200 25.95 37.78 13.91
CA SER A 200 27.37 37.48 14.07
C SER A 200 28.11 37.49 12.74
N ASP A 201 29.34 38.02 12.72
CA ASP A 201 30.25 37.96 11.58
C ASP A 201 30.94 36.59 11.43
N ASP A 202 30.65 35.64 12.33
CA ASP A 202 31.11 34.28 12.31
C ASP A 202 30.03 33.35 11.73
N LEU A 203 30.25 32.93 10.46
CA LEU A 203 29.32 32.03 9.76
C LEU A 203 28.98 30.77 10.56
N THR A 204 29.91 30.25 11.35
CA THR A 204 29.67 29.00 12.11
C THR A 204 28.55 29.15 13.14
N LYS A 205 28.38 30.35 13.70
CA LYS A 205 27.34 30.66 14.72
C LYS A 205 25.95 30.87 14.12
N VAL A 206 25.87 31.30 12.88
CA VAL A 206 24.63 31.63 12.18
C VAL A 206 24.38 30.75 10.96
N LYS A 207 25.13 29.66 10.81
CA LYS A 207 25.12 28.79 9.62
C LYS A 207 23.71 28.30 9.24
N GLY A 208 22.89 27.92 10.20
CA GLY A 208 21.54 27.44 9.94
C GLY A 208 20.63 28.52 9.35
N GLU A 209 20.73 29.74 9.87
CA GLU A 209 19.98 30.91 9.38
C GLU A 209 20.44 31.28 7.96
N VAL A 210 21.74 31.38 7.75
CA VAL A 210 22.32 31.67 6.43
C VAL A 210 21.96 30.63 5.39
N MET A 211 21.98 29.34 5.75
CA MET A 211 21.57 28.26 4.84
C MET A 211 20.10 28.39 4.42
N ASN A 212 19.20 28.70 5.37
CA ASN A 212 17.79 28.90 5.08
C ASN A 212 17.57 30.10 4.14
N ASP A 213 18.21 31.22 4.42
CA ASP A 213 18.12 32.42 3.58
C ASP A 213 18.71 32.19 2.18
N TYR A 214 19.82 31.48 2.10
CA TYR A 214 20.43 31.11 0.81
C TYR A 214 19.55 30.15 0.01
N GLN A 215 18.87 29.20 0.66
CA GLN A 215 17.85 28.38 0.01
C GLN A 215 16.73 29.22 -0.59
N ASN A 216 16.17 30.14 0.20
CA ASN A 216 15.12 31.05 -0.25
C ASN A 216 15.58 31.92 -1.43
N PHE A 217 16.83 32.41 -1.38
CA PHE A 217 17.42 33.18 -2.47
C PHE A 217 17.54 32.35 -3.76
N LEU A 218 18.05 31.13 -3.69
CA LEU A 218 18.16 30.22 -4.83
C LEU A 218 16.77 29.89 -5.41
N GLU A 219 15.80 29.59 -4.56
CA GLU A 219 14.44 29.29 -4.97
C GLU A 219 13.79 30.49 -5.71
N ASN A 220 13.87 31.68 -5.15
CA ASN A 220 13.32 32.89 -5.77
C ASN A 220 14.02 33.18 -7.11
N THR A 221 15.34 33.06 -7.17
CA THR A 221 16.11 33.26 -8.40
C THR A 221 15.67 32.26 -9.48
N TRP A 222 15.53 30.99 -9.13
CA TRP A 222 15.06 29.94 -10.05
C TRP A 222 13.63 30.19 -10.52
N ILE A 223 12.71 30.55 -9.63
CA ILE A 223 11.33 30.91 -9.99
C ILE A 223 11.29 32.11 -10.96
N ASP A 224 12.13 33.12 -10.72
CA ASP A 224 12.19 34.29 -11.60
C ASP A 224 12.77 33.94 -12.98
N GLU A 225 13.73 33.04 -13.06
CA GLU A 225 14.23 32.49 -14.32
C GLU A 225 13.12 31.73 -15.07
N LEU A 226 12.37 30.87 -14.39
CA LEU A 226 11.24 30.17 -14.98
C LEU A 226 10.18 31.15 -15.51
N ARG A 227 9.84 32.18 -14.75
CA ARG A 227 8.86 33.21 -15.16
C ARG A 227 9.28 34.00 -16.39
N ARG A 228 10.59 34.26 -16.58
CA ARG A 228 11.10 34.94 -17.77
C ARG A 228 10.95 34.09 -19.03
N ASN A 229 10.96 32.78 -18.90
CA ASN A 229 10.95 31.84 -20.01
C ASN A 229 9.55 31.35 -20.41
N VAL A 230 8.48 31.80 -19.71
CA VAL A 230 7.09 31.38 -19.96
C VAL A 230 6.16 32.58 -20.05
N ILE A 231 5.09 32.45 -20.84
CA ILE A 231 4.00 33.41 -20.90
C ILE A 231 2.96 33.03 -19.85
N ILE A 232 2.78 33.89 -18.84
CA ILE A 232 1.80 33.66 -17.77
C ILE A 232 0.54 34.46 -18.05
N THR A 233 -0.59 33.76 -18.21
CA THR A 233 -1.91 34.39 -18.36
C THR A 233 -2.78 34.10 -17.16
N ILE A 234 -3.22 35.14 -16.46
CA ILE A 234 -4.10 35.01 -15.29
C ILE A 234 -5.53 35.37 -15.68
N TYR A 235 -6.44 34.40 -15.58
CA TYR A 235 -7.87 34.61 -15.84
C TYR A 235 -8.57 35.17 -14.58
N ASN A 236 -8.41 36.46 -14.31
CA ASN A 236 -8.89 37.13 -13.09
C ASN A 236 -10.38 36.93 -12.80
N LYS A 237 -11.24 36.82 -13.81
CA LYS A 237 -12.68 36.56 -13.64
C LYS A 237 -12.93 35.18 -13.03
N GLN A 238 -12.24 34.14 -13.55
CA GLN A 238 -12.33 32.77 -13.05
C GLN A 238 -11.78 32.68 -11.63
N LEU A 239 -10.63 33.31 -11.35
CA LEU A 239 -10.03 33.36 -10.03
C LEU A 239 -10.98 33.99 -9.00
N LYS A 240 -11.58 35.13 -9.32
CA LYS A 240 -12.57 35.78 -8.44
C LYS A 240 -13.80 34.89 -8.18
N ASN A 241 -14.27 34.17 -9.19
CA ASN A 241 -15.39 33.25 -9.03
C ASN A 241 -15.04 32.07 -8.14
N LEU A 242 -13.83 31.51 -8.29
CA LEU A 242 -13.31 30.44 -7.45
C LEU A 242 -13.21 30.87 -5.98
N ILE A 243 -12.59 32.03 -5.71
CA ILE A 243 -12.49 32.60 -4.36
C ILE A 243 -13.88 32.78 -3.74
N LYS A 244 -14.85 33.32 -4.50
CA LYS A 244 -16.23 33.47 -4.02
C LYS A 244 -16.89 32.14 -3.69
N PHE A 245 -16.61 31.09 -4.45
CA PHE A 245 -17.15 29.76 -4.20
C PHE A 245 -16.64 29.16 -2.90
N TYR A 246 -15.34 29.25 -2.64
CA TYR A 246 -14.74 28.71 -1.41
C TYR A 246 -15.03 29.55 -0.15
N ASN A 247 -15.16 30.87 -0.30
CA ASN A 247 -15.52 31.73 0.84
C ASN A 247 -17.02 31.69 1.22
N LYS A 248 -17.85 30.94 0.47
CA LYS A 248 -19.26 30.71 0.80
C LYS A 248 -19.51 29.41 1.61
N LYS A 249 -18.46 28.63 1.86
CA LYS A 249 -18.48 27.46 2.75
C LYS A 249 -17.94 27.86 4.13
#